data_f33d4585842623a8e68d30bc7f978d4f
#
_entry.id   f33d4585842623a8e68d30bc7f978d4f
#
_cell.length_a   1.000
_cell.length_b   1.000
_cell.length_c   1.000
_cell.angle_alpha   90.00
_cell.angle_beta   90.00
_cell.angle_gamma   90.00
#
_symmetry.space_group_name_H-M   'P 1'
#
loop_
_entity.id
_entity.type
_entity.pdbx_description
1 polymer ?
#
loop_
_entity_poly.entity_id
_entity_poly.type
_entity_poly.pdbx_seq_one_letter_code
_entity_poly.pdbx_strand_id
1 'polypeptide(L)'
;MELNHFTETATVLNADCDFHRRLKPSALFRYVEQAAADHARAYGMDDDFFAARHTAFLVGKQAVEVYRMPTRGEKITLDTACEPCKKGSMKRITHILDEAGKELALVDCRWIVVNTEMGHIMRQPSWCTPNYENEDVEEELPQLVHKCKELTPAGSWTASYSLCDLNGHVNNSFYLDIACDALPLEALRKGLLRFASIKYHREIPMGAQVAVAYAPSADGWYVVGRRDEHIAFECYLEFSSEAAENA
;
A
#
# COMPACT_ATOMS: atom_id res chain seq x y z
N MET A 1 1.35 -28.64 -3.75
CA MET A 1 0.72 -27.51 -3.02
C MET A 1 0.31 -26.51 -4.08
N GLU A 2 -0.97 -26.30 -4.29
CA GLU A 2 -1.41 -25.23 -5.18
C GLU A 2 -1.14 -23.93 -4.44
N LEU A 3 -0.16 -23.18 -4.90
CA LEU A 3 0.24 -21.90 -4.29
C LEU A 3 -0.46 -20.69 -4.95
N ASN A 4 -1.64 -20.89 -5.54
CA ASN A 4 -2.42 -19.78 -6.13
C ASN A 4 -2.82 -18.74 -5.07
N HIS A 5 -2.97 -19.19 -3.82
CA HIS A 5 -3.17 -18.37 -2.64
C HIS A 5 -2.03 -18.61 -1.65
N PHE A 6 -1.62 -17.56 -0.98
CA PHE A 6 -0.65 -17.62 0.09
C PHE A 6 -1.26 -17.01 1.34
N THR A 7 -1.23 -17.79 2.43
CA THR A 7 -1.84 -17.40 3.68
C THR A 7 -0.77 -17.36 4.77
N GLU A 8 -0.70 -16.27 5.50
CA GLU A 8 0.14 -16.13 6.68
C GLU A 8 -0.61 -15.45 7.83
N THR A 9 -0.11 -15.63 9.06
CA THR A 9 -0.69 -15.03 10.25
C THR A 9 0.30 -14.06 10.89
N ALA A 10 -0.22 -12.93 11.37
CA ALA A 10 0.54 -11.94 12.09
C ALA A 10 -0.18 -11.52 13.38
N THR A 11 0.58 -11.01 14.35
CA THR A 11 0.00 -10.37 15.54
C THR A 11 0.26 -8.88 15.46
N VAL A 12 -0.79 -8.08 15.66
CA VAL A 12 -0.71 -6.62 15.63
C VAL A 12 0.18 -6.10 16.78
N LEU A 13 1.32 -5.51 16.44
CA LEU A 13 2.31 -5.05 17.41
C LEU A 13 1.95 -3.68 17.99
N ASN A 14 2.38 -3.41 19.22
CA ASN A 14 2.21 -2.09 19.86
C ASN A 14 2.77 -0.93 19.03
N ALA A 15 3.95 -1.13 18.43
CA ALA A 15 4.63 -0.11 17.65
C ALA A 15 3.90 0.24 16.34
N ASP A 16 3.06 -0.67 15.86
CA ASP A 16 2.31 -0.52 14.63
C ASP A 16 0.94 0.14 14.85
N CYS A 17 0.58 0.45 16.10
CA CYS A 17 -0.71 1.05 16.43
C CYS A 17 -0.63 2.56 16.59
N ASP A 18 -1.78 3.20 16.32
CA ASP A 18 -2.03 4.60 16.60
C ASP A 18 -2.45 4.84 18.07
N PHE A 19 -2.81 6.08 18.39
CA PHE A 19 -3.27 6.49 19.72
C PHE A 19 -4.67 5.93 20.10
N HIS A 20 -5.43 5.40 19.14
CA HIS A 20 -6.65 4.64 19.35
C HIS A 20 -6.42 3.14 19.54
N ARG A 21 -5.15 2.68 19.60
CA ARG A 21 -4.74 1.27 19.68
C ARG A 21 -5.10 0.46 18.42
N ARG A 22 -5.32 1.10 17.30
CA ARG A 22 -5.64 0.49 16.02
C ARG A 22 -4.40 0.44 15.15
N LEU A 23 -4.33 -0.57 14.30
CA LEU A 23 -3.27 -0.70 13.32
C LEU A 23 -3.21 0.54 12.43
N LYS A 24 -2.03 1.14 12.28
CA LYS A 24 -1.84 2.25 11.34
C LYS A 24 -1.98 1.79 9.89
N PRO A 25 -2.46 2.63 8.98
CA PRO A 25 -2.55 2.30 7.56
C PRO A 25 -1.21 1.86 6.95
N SER A 26 -0.12 2.50 7.34
CA SER A 26 1.23 2.12 6.91
C SER A 26 1.62 0.71 7.36
N ALA A 27 1.28 0.36 8.60
CA ALA A 27 1.58 -0.97 9.13
C ALA A 27 0.77 -2.06 8.41
N LEU A 28 -0.50 -1.78 8.10
CA LEU A 28 -1.33 -2.67 7.30
C LEU A 28 -0.67 -2.93 5.93
N PHE A 29 -0.19 -1.90 5.25
CA PHE A 29 0.51 -2.06 3.98
C PHE A 29 1.84 -2.82 4.12
N ARG A 30 2.60 -2.65 5.23
CA ARG A 30 3.81 -3.45 5.47
C ARG A 30 3.51 -4.94 5.61
N TYR A 31 2.45 -5.32 6.32
CA TYR A 31 2.04 -6.72 6.41
C TYR A 31 1.66 -7.28 5.02
N VAL A 32 0.90 -6.52 4.24
CA VAL A 32 0.52 -6.93 2.88
C VAL A 32 1.73 -7.06 1.94
N GLU A 33 2.69 -6.13 2.03
CA GLU A 33 3.94 -6.16 1.26
C GLU A 33 4.78 -7.38 1.65
N GLN A 34 4.89 -7.69 2.95
CA GLN A 34 5.60 -8.87 3.46
C GLN A 34 4.94 -10.16 2.94
N ALA A 35 3.64 -10.30 3.05
CA ALA A 35 2.90 -11.45 2.53
C ALA A 35 3.12 -11.64 1.01
N ALA A 36 3.18 -10.56 0.26
CA ALA A 36 3.48 -10.60 -1.17
C ALA A 36 4.91 -11.08 -1.46
N ALA A 37 5.88 -10.63 -0.67
CA ALA A 37 7.28 -11.04 -0.79
C ALA A 37 7.47 -12.52 -0.40
N ASP A 38 6.82 -12.97 0.67
CA ASP A 38 6.89 -14.36 1.13
C ASP A 38 6.20 -15.32 0.15
N HIS A 39 5.09 -14.88 -0.45
CA HIS A 39 4.46 -15.61 -1.56
C HIS A 39 5.40 -15.77 -2.75
N ALA A 40 6.07 -14.69 -3.19
CA ALA A 40 7.05 -14.75 -4.28
C ALA A 40 8.22 -15.70 -3.93
N ARG A 41 8.73 -15.61 -2.71
CA ARG A 41 9.82 -16.50 -2.21
C ARG A 41 9.40 -17.96 -2.18
N ALA A 42 8.15 -18.27 -1.82
CA ALA A 42 7.63 -19.63 -1.85
C ALA A 42 7.65 -20.27 -3.25
N TYR A 43 7.67 -19.43 -4.30
CA TYR A 43 7.86 -19.83 -5.69
C TYR A 43 9.33 -19.82 -6.16
N GLY A 44 10.28 -19.56 -5.25
CA GLY A 44 11.70 -19.42 -5.60
C GLY A 44 12.03 -18.11 -6.31
N MET A 45 11.14 -17.11 -6.20
CA MET A 45 11.36 -15.76 -6.70
C MET A 45 11.86 -14.88 -5.54
N ASP A 46 13.09 -15.12 -5.12
CA ASP A 46 13.83 -14.37 -4.11
C ASP A 46 14.66 -13.24 -4.71
N ASP A 47 15.43 -12.56 -3.88
CA ASP A 47 16.28 -11.44 -4.30
C ASP A 47 17.32 -11.86 -5.35
N ASP A 48 17.91 -13.06 -5.22
CA ASP A 48 18.88 -13.59 -6.18
C ASP A 48 18.21 -13.89 -7.53
N PHE A 49 16.99 -14.41 -7.50
CA PHE A 49 16.18 -14.63 -8.70
C PHE A 49 15.95 -13.33 -9.48
N PHE A 50 15.57 -12.23 -8.80
CA PHE A 50 15.32 -10.94 -9.42
C PHE A 50 16.61 -10.27 -9.87
N ALA A 51 17.67 -10.32 -9.05
CA ALA A 51 18.98 -9.76 -9.38
C ALA A 51 19.58 -10.42 -10.65
N ALA A 52 19.52 -11.75 -10.75
CA ALA A 52 20.04 -12.49 -11.91
C ALA A 52 19.30 -12.16 -13.24
N ARG A 53 18.11 -11.56 -13.14
CA ARG A 53 17.27 -11.19 -14.30
C ARG A 53 17.20 -9.68 -14.53
N HIS A 54 17.91 -8.91 -13.72
CA HIS A 54 17.85 -7.44 -13.72
C HIS A 54 16.41 -6.92 -13.69
N THR A 55 15.59 -7.50 -12.80
CA THR A 55 14.18 -7.16 -12.69
C THR A 55 13.81 -6.78 -11.26
N ALA A 56 12.77 -5.98 -11.11
CA ALA A 56 12.16 -5.66 -9.82
C ALA A 56 10.65 -5.48 -9.98
N PHE A 57 9.93 -5.73 -8.89
CA PHE A 57 8.55 -5.30 -8.75
C PHE A 57 8.51 -3.92 -8.11
N LEU A 58 7.74 -3.01 -8.69
CA LEU A 58 7.42 -1.70 -8.13
C LEU A 58 5.91 -1.63 -7.91
N VAL A 59 5.50 -1.05 -6.78
CA VAL A 59 4.09 -0.74 -6.55
C VAL A 59 3.74 0.54 -7.30
N GLY A 60 2.82 0.45 -8.26
CA GLY A 60 2.34 1.61 -9.01
C GLY A 60 1.13 2.28 -8.36
N LYS A 61 0.24 1.47 -7.76
CA LYS A 61 -0.97 1.92 -7.08
C LYS A 61 -1.36 0.92 -6.00
N GLN A 62 -2.00 1.43 -4.96
CA GLN A 62 -2.65 0.61 -3.93
C GLN A 62 -3.98 1.25 -3.53
N ALA A 63 -4.95 0.41 -3.18
CA ALA A 63 -6.17 0.84 -2.50
C ALA A 63 -6.46 -0.12 -1.35
N VAL A 64 -7.10 0.37 -0.31
CA VAL A 64 -7.60 -0.41 0.81
C VAL A 64 -9.01 0.03 1.17
N GLU A 65 -9.88 -0.94 1.36
CA GLU A 65 -11.17 -0.77 2.01
C GLU A 65 -11.10 -1.41 3.39
N VAL A 66 -11.49 -0.67 4.42
CA VAL A 66 -11.41 -1.08 5.81
C VAL A 66 -12.81 -1.22 6.37
N TYR A 67 -13.19 -2.44 6.74
CA TYR A 67 -14.45 -2.74 7.40
C TYR A 67 -14.34 -2.53 8.91
N ARG A 68 -13.22 -2.95 9.48
CA ARG A 68 -12.80 -2.69 10.87
C ARG A 68 -11.27 -2.72 10.95
N MET A 69 -10.66 -1.68 11.47
CA MET A 69 -9.21 -1.67 11.65
C MET A 69 -8.79 -2.67 12.74
N PRO A 70 -7.82 -3.57 12.48
CA PRO A 70 -7.29 -4.47 13.50
C PRO A 70 -6.74 -3.72 14.71
N THR A 71 -6.84 -4.32 15.89
CA THR A 71 -6.43 -3.70 17.15
C THR A 71 -5.17 -4.35 17.74
N ARG A 72 -4.53 -3.66 18.65
CA ARG A 72 -3.33 -4.11 19.32
C ARG A 72 -3.47 -5.51 19.93
N GLY A 73 -2.56 -6.41 19.59
CA GLY A 73 -2.51 -7.79 20.10
C GLY A 73 -3.44 -8.74 19.38
N GLU A 74 -4.25 -8.25 18.48
CA GLU A 74 -5.13 -9.08 17.65
C GLU A 74 -4.29 -9.93 16.69
N LYS A 75 -4.68 -11.18 16.50
CA LYS A 75 -4.13 -12.03 15.45
C LYS A 75 -4.95 -11.85 14.20
N ILE A 76 -4.26 -11.64 13.12
CA ILE A 76 -4.83 -11.47 11.79
C ILE A 76 -4.26 -12.52 10.84
N THR A 77 -5.06 -12.88 9.87
CA THR A 77 -4.67 -13.73 8.74
C THR A 77 -4.66 -12.88 7.48
N LEU A 78 -3.55 -12.94 6.73
CA LEU A 78 -3.44 -12.34 5.40
C LEU A 78 -3.56 -13.47 4.38
N ASP A 79 -4.58 -13.40 3.54
CA ASP A 79 -4.78 -14.31 2.42
C ASP A 79 -4.61 -13.53 1.12
N THR A 80 -3.55 -13.84 0.37
CA THR A 80 -3.13 -13.06 -0.80
C THR A 80 -3.06 -13.91 -2.06
N ALA A 81 -3.59 -13.37 -3.15
CA ALA A 81 -3.52 -13.95 -4.49
C ALA A 81 -3.21 -12.88 -5.53
N CYS A 82 -2.63 -13.27 -6.67
CA CYS A 82 -2.38 -12.33 -7.76
C CYS A 82 -2.86 -12.87 -9.11
N GLU A 83 -3.26 -11.93 -9.99
CA GLU A 83 -3.55 -12.22 -11.39
C GLU A 83 -2.28 -12.37 -12.22
N PRO A 84 -2.38 -13.00 -13.41
CA PRO A 84 -1.34 -12.98 -14.42
C PRO A 84 -0.92 -11.56 -14.81
N CYS A 85 0.38 -11.39 -15.10
CA CYS A 85 0.90 -10.11 -15.57
C CYS A 85 0.23 -9.72 -16.90
N LYS A 86 -0.55 -8.63 -16.88
CA LYS A 86 -1.26 -8.10 -18.03
C LYS A 86 -0.69 -6.73 -18.42
N LYS A 87 -0.02 -6.64 -19.57
CA LYS A 87 0.57 -5.40 -20.09
C LYS A 87 1.57 -4.70 -19.15
N GLY A 88 2.29 -5.48 -18.35
CA GLY A 88 3.28 -4.97 -17.40
C GLY A 88 2.73 -4.61 -16.03
N SER A 89 1.47 -4.92 -15.75
CA SER A 89 0.85 -4.74 -14.44
C SER A 89 0.29 -6.07 -13.93
N MET A 90 0.44 -6.31 -12.63
CA MET A 90 -0.13 -7.44 -11.91
C MET A 90 -1.02 -6.92 -10.80
N LYS A 91 -2.28 -7.38 -10.78
CA LYS A 91 -3.18 -7.14 -9.66
C LYS A 91 -2.92 -8.18 -8.59
N ARG A 92 -2.82 -7.76 -7.35
CA ARG A 92 -2.76 -8.61 -6.17
C ARG A 92 -3.82 -8.15 -5.20
N ILE A 93 -4.68 -9.07 -4.80
CA ILE A 93 -5.68 -8.87 -3.77
C ILE A 93 -5.20 -9.55 -2.48
N THR A 94 -5.39 -8.89 -1.36
CA THR A 94 -5.11 -9.45 -0.04
C THR A 94 -6.30 -9.19 0.87
N HIS A 95 -6.89 -10.27 1.36
CA HIS A 95 -7.91 -10.26 2.41
C HIS A 95 -7.22 -10.28 3.76
N ILE A 96 -7.64 -9.41 4.66
CA ILE A 96 -7.19 -9.40 6.05
C ILE A 96 -8.35 -9.85 6.91
N LEU A 97 -8.15 -10.98 7.59
CA LEU A 97 -9.19 -11.69 8.33
C LEU A 97 -8.86 -11.72 9.82
N ASP A 98 -9.87 -11.74 10.68
CA ASP A 98 -9.70 -12.04 12.11
C ASP A 98 -9.59 -13.56 12.38
N GLU A 99 -9.41 -13.94 13.65
CA GLU A 99 -9.31 -15.36 14.04
C GLU A 99 -10.59 -16.18 13.75
N ALA A 100 -11.73 -15.53 13.57
CA ALA A 100 -12.99 -16.18 13.19
C ALA A 100 -13.18 -16.27 11.67
N GLY A 101 -12.22 -15.75 10.87
CA GLY A 101 -12.31 -15.68 9.42
C GLY A 101 -13.19 -14.54 8.90
N LYS A 102 -13.58 -13.58 9.76
CA LYS A 102 -14.32 -12.40 9.35
C LYS A 102 -13.36 -11.39 8.71
N GLU A 103 -13.76 -10.83 7.58
CA GLU A 103 -12.98 -9.85 6.87
C GLU A 103 -12.89 -8.51 7.62
N LEU A 104 -11.67 -8.03 7.78
CA LEU A 104 -11.31 -6.78 8.45
C LEU A 104 -10.98 -5.69 7.44
N ALA A 105 -10.28 -6.05 6.37
CA ALA A 105 -9.93 -5.14 5.28
C ALA A 105 -9.64 -5.92 4.00
N LEU A 106 -9.84 -5.26 2.87
CA LEU A 106 -9.46 -5.71 1.54
C LEU A 106 -8.42 -4.76 0.96
N VAL A 107 -7.32 -5.30 0.40
CA VAL A 107 -6.25 -4.50 -0.23
C VAL A 107 -6.05 -4.91 -1.68
N ASP A 108 -6.07 -3.94 -2.58
CA ASP A 108 -5.80 -4.10 -4.02
C ASP A 108 -4.49 -3.39 -4.37
N CYS A 109 -3.44 -4.18 -4.67
CA CYS A 109 -2.14 -3.69 -5.09
C CYS A 109 -1.94 -3.89 -6.59
N ARG A 110 -1.43 -2.86 -7.27
CA ARG A 110 -1.08 -2.90 -8.69
C ARG A 110 0.43 -2.81 -8.85
N TRP A 111 1.04 -3.96 -9.05
CA TRP A 111 2.47 -4.10 -9.22
C TRP A 111 2.88 -3.89 -10.66
N ILE A 112 4.06 -3.34 -10.88
CA ILE A 112 4.68 -3.12 -12.18
C ILE A 112 6.02 -3.84 -12.18
N VAL A 113 6.28 -4.63 -13.22
CA VAL A 113 7.59 -5.28 -13.42
C VAL A 113 8.47 -4.36 -14.26
N VAL A 114 9.66 -4.08 -13.75
CA VAL A 114 10.64 -3.23 -14.45
C VAL A 114 11.94 -3.97 -14.69
N ASN A 115 12.61 -3.65 -15.80
CA ASN A 115 14.00 -3.99 -15.99
C ASN A 115 14.85 -2.92 -15.29
N THR A 116 15.70 -3.32 -14.34
CA THR A 116 16.46 -2.40 -13.48
C THR A 116 17.68 -1.79 -14.18
N GLU A 117 18.20 -2.42 -15.24
CA GLU A 117 19.31 -1.87 -16.04
C GLU A 117 18.81 -0.85 -17.06
N MET A 118 17.72 -1.17 -17.75
CA MET A 118 17.21 -0.34 -18.84
C MET A 118 16.12 0.64 -18.41
N GLY A 119 15.61 0.54 -17.19
CA GLY A 119 14.62 1.44 -16.60
C GLY A 119 13.24 1.43 -17.29
N HIS A 120 12.87 0.34 -17.98
CA HIS A 120 11.59 0.25 -18.66
C HIS A 120 10.66 -0.83 -18.08
N ILE A 121 9.35 -0.63 -18.26
CA ILE A 121 8.34 -1.60 -17.85
C ILE A 121 8.39 -2.84 -18.73
N MET A 122 8.47 -4.01 -18.12
CA MET A 122 8.38 -5.30 -18.80
C MET A 122 6.93 -5.71 -18.96
N ARG A 123 6.42 -5.71 -20.18
CA ARG A 123 4.98 -5.97 -20.43
C ARG A 123 4.54 -7.40 -20.15
N GLN A 124 5.43 -8.37 -20.36
CA GLN A 124 5.15 -9.80 -20.12
C GLN A 124 6.48 -10.52 -19.90
N PRO A 125 6.96 -10.57 -18.65
CA PRO A 125 8.19 -11.30 -18.32
C PRO A 125 8.00 -12.79 -18.61
N SER A 126 8.97 -13.40 -19.28
CA SER A 126 8.92 -14.83 -19.65
C SER A 126 9.00 -15.78 -18.44
N TRP A 127 9.43 -15.26 -17.30
CA TRP A 127 9.55 -15.99 -16.05
C TRP A 127 8.28 -15.95 -15.17
N CYS A 128 7.29 -15.12 -15.49
CA CYS A 128 5.98 -15.22 -14.87
C CYS A 128 5.37 -16.58 -15.21
N THR A 129 5.04 -17.35 -14.20
CA THR A 129 4.53 -18.70 -14.37
C THR A 129 3.03 -18.75 -14.14
N PRO A 130 2.28 -19.53 -14.93
CA PRO A 130 0.85 -19.72 -14.71
C PRO A 130 0.49 -20.23 -13.32
N ASN A 131 1.42 -20.91 -12.65
CA ASN A 131 1.18 -21.50 -11.33
C ASN A 131 1.25 -20.49 -10.18
N TYR A 132 1.89 -19.33 -10.39
CA TYR A 132 1.97 -18.26 -9.40
C TYR A 132 0.75 -17.35 -9.47
N GLU A 133 0.19 -17.21 -10.65
CA GLU A 133 -0.84 -16.25 -10.95
C GLU A 133 -2.20 -16.94 -10.97
N ASN A 134 -3.16 -16.37 -10.25
CA ASN A 134 -4.53 -16.83 -10.20
C ASN A 134 -5.38 -16.02 -11.19
N GLU A 135 -6.01 -16.69 -12.13
CA GLU A 135 -6.88 -16.05 -13.14
C GLU A 135 -8.25 -15.67 -12.58
N ASP A 136 -8.63 -16.22 -11.42
CA ASP A 136 -9.96 -16.08 -10.83
C ASP A 136 -10.03 -15.00 -9.72
N VAL A 137 -9.06 -14.09 -9.65
CA VAL A 137 -9.12 -12.96 -8.72
C VAL A 137 -10.07 -11.91 -9.29
N GLU A 138 -11.34 -11.94 -8.86
CA GLU A 138 -12.39 -11.06 -9.40
C GLU A 138 -12.44 -9.70 -8.68
N GLU A 139 -12.09 -9.65 -7.40
CA GLU A 139 -12.16 -8.45 -6.58
C GLU A 139 -11.33 -7.31 -7.15
N GLU A 140 -11.86 -6.11 -7.05
CA GLU A 140 -11.20 -4.88 -7.49
C GLU A 140 -11.67 -3.69 -6.66
N LEU A 141 -10.72 -2.92 -6.13
CA LEU A 141 -11.02 -1.65 -5.48
C LEU A 141 -10.83 -0.46 -6.42
N PRO A 142 -11.61 0.62 -6.23
CA PRO A 142 -11.42 1.85 -6.97
C PRO A 142 -10.00 2.40 -6.78
N GLN A 143 -9.23 2.54 -7.87
CA GLN A 143 -7.89 3.12 -7.87
C GLN A 143 -7.95 4.63 -8.17
N LEU A 144 -8.97 5.31 -7.61
CA LEU A 144 -9.26 6.71 -7.90
C LEU A 144 -8.60 7.62 -6.86
N VAL A 145 -8.09 8.74 -7.34
CA VAL A 145 -7.64 9.85 -6.50
C VAL A 145 -8.43 11.08 -6.93
N HIS A 146 -9.28 11.59 -6.04
CA HIS A 146 -10.11 12.75 -6.31
C HIS A 146 -9.30 14.03 -6.17
N LYS A 147 -8.69 14.48 -7.29
CA LYS A 147 -7.78 15.63 -7.32
C LYS A 147 -8.49 16.94 -7.07
N CYS A 148 -7.87 17.79 -6.27
CA CYS A 148 -8.28 19.19 -6.04
C CYS A 148 -7.28 20.16 -6.64
N LYS A 149 -7.78 21.33 -7.09
CA LYS A 149 -6.93 22.41 -7.62
C LYS A 149 -6.42 23.33 -6.52
N GLU A 150 -7.27 23.64 -5.55
CA GLU A 150 -6.93 24.50 -4.42
C GLU A 150 -6.42 23.63 -3.27
N LEU A 151 -5.15 23.82 -2.91
CA LEU A 151 -4.47 23.00 -1.93
C LEU A 151 -4.00 23.85 -0.77
N THR A 152 -4.14 23.32 0.43
CA THR A 152 -3.55 23.87 1.66
C THR A 152 -2.16 23.27 1.86
N PRO A 153 -1.09 24.08 1.92
CA PRO A 153 0.24 23.55 2.23
C PRO A 153 0.29 22.96 3.64
N ALA A 154 0.81 21.74 3.78
CA ALA A 154 1.06 21.10 5.07
C ALA A 154 2.52 21.25 5.54
N GLY A 155 3.39 21.75 4.68
CA GLY A 155 4.80 21.95 4.98
C GLY A 155 5.73 21.13 4.10
N SER A 156 7.00 21.08 4.50
CA SER A 156 8.02 20.29 3.83
C SER A 156 8.48 19.16 4.75
N TRP A 157 8.66 17.98 4.17
CA TRP A 157 9.07 16.78 4.86
C TRP A 157 10.37 16.23 4.26
N THR A 158 11.23 15.66 5.11
CA THR A 158 12.52 15.10 4.68
C THR A 158 12.46 13.57 4.75
N ALA A 159 12.84 12.89 3.69
CA ALA A 159 12.97 11.43 3.66
C ALA A 159 14.09 10.96 4.59
N SER A 160 13.75 10.65 5.84
CA SER A 160 14.71 10.22 6.86
C SER A 160 15.10 8.76 6.69
N TYR A 161 16.27 8.40 7.24
CA TYR A 161 16.81 7.03 7.24
C TYR A 161 15.78 5.97 7.71
N SER A 162 15.01 6.28 8.77
CA SER A 162 14.05 5.34 9.38
C SER A 162 12.84 4.99 8.49
N LEU A 163 12.65 5.71 7.41
CA LEU A 163 11.52 5.52 6.49
C LEU A 163 11.94 4.92 5.15
N CYS A 164 13.27 4.77 4.94
CA CYS A 164 13.82 4.24 3.70
C CYS A 164 14.05 2.72 3.81
N ASP A 165 13.78 2.04 2.71
CA ASP A 165 13.97 0.61 2.54
C ASP A 165 15.37 0.25 2.01
N LEU A 166 15.54 -1.02 1.62
CA LEU A 166 16.78 -1.58 1.06
C LEU A 166 17.25 -0.87 -0.21
N ASN A 167 16.36 -0.22 -0.94
CA ASN A 167 16.67 0.50 -2.17
C ASN A 167 17.13 1.94 -1.92
N GLY A 168 17.14 2.39 -0.65
CA GLY A 168 17.49 3.75 -0.26
C GLY A 168 16.42 4.79 -0.59
N HIS A 169 15.20 4.36 -0.80
CA HIS A 169 14.02 5.19 -1.02
C HIS A 169 13.01 4.99 0.09
N VAL A 170 12.12 5.97 0.28
CA VAL A 170 10.99 5.81 1.21
C VAL A 170 10.20 4.58 0.84
N ASN A 171 10.03 3.64 1.78
CA ASN A 171 9.23 2.45 1.58
C ASN A 171 7.77 2.84 1.28
N ASN A 172 7.16 2.14 0.32
CA ASN A 172 5.82 2.44 -0.19
C ASN A 172 4.75 2.55 0.90
N SER A 173 4.86 1.78 1.96
CA SER A 173 3.90 1.78 3.05
C SER A 173 3.84 3.12 3.81
N PHE A 174 4.97 3.81 3.98
CA PHE A 174 5.05 5.05 4.77
C PHE A 174 4.41 6.26 4.10
N TYR A 175 4.11 6.21 2.82
CA TYR A 175 3.44 7.34 2.14
C TYR A 175 2.06 7.65 2.73
N LEU A 176 1.35 6.64 3.27
CA LEU A 176 0.09 6.87 3.98
C LEU A 176 0.29 7.56 5.33
N ASP A 177 1.38 7.26 6.05
CA ASP A 177 1.71 8.01 7.28
C ASP A 177 2.02 9.47 6.95
N ILE A 178 2.82 9.73 5.91
CA ILE A 178 3.11 11.09 5.44
C ILE A 178 1.81 11.82 5.06
N ALA A 179 0.88 11.12 4.40
CA ALA A 179 -0.40 11.70 4.05
C ALA A 179 -1.26 12.01 5.28
N CYS A 180 -1.30 11.10 6.27
CA CYS A 180 -2.00 11.33 7.53
C CYS A 180 -1.38 12.47 8.34
N ASP A 181 -0.05 12.55 8.42
CA ASP A 181 0.67 13.62 9.13
C ASP A 181 0.41 15.01 8.51
N ALA A 182 0.07 15.06 7.22
CA ALA A 182 -0.27 16.29 6.54
C ALA A 182 -1.69 16.81 6.85
N LEU A 183 -2.59 15.93 7.31
CA LEU A 183 -3.99 16.29 7.57
C LEU A 183 -4.17 17.04 8.89
N PRO A 184 -5.27 17.83 9.04
CA PRO A 184 -5.65 18.38 10.32
C PRO A 184 -5.82 17.26 11.36
N LEU A 185 -5.19 17.41 12.53
CA LEU A 185 -5.22 16.39 13.60
C LEU A 185 -6.63 15.98 14.02
N GLU A 186 -7.61 16.91 13.92
CA GLU A 186 -9.00 16.62 14.23
C GLU A 186 -9.64 15.59 13.27
N ALA A 187 -9.19 15.52 12.02
CA ALA A 187 -9.65 14.51 11.07
C ALA A 187 -9.23 13.10 11.54
N LEU A 188 -8.00 12.96 12.04
CA LEU A 188 -7.46 11.70 12.54
C LEU A 188 -8.02 11.32 13.92
N ARG A 189 -8.36 12.31 14.75
CA ARG A 189 -8.92 12.06 16.09
C ARG A 189 -10.35 11.57 16.06
N LYS A 190 -11.14 12.05 15.11
CA LYS A 190 -12.59 11.78 15.02
C LYS A 190 -12.95 10.75 13.99
N GLY A 191 -12.02 10.45 13.08
CA GLY A 191 -12.28 9.59 11.95
C GLY A 191 -11.59 8.24 12.07
N LEU A 192 -12.26 7.23 11.51
CA LEU A 192 -11.70 5.90 11.28
C LEU A 192 -11.47 5.76 9.79
N LEU A 193 -10.28 5.35 9.40
CA LEU A 193 -10.01 5.10 7.99
C LEU A 193 -10.97 4.02 7.47
N ARG A 194 -11.71 4.37 6.43
CA ARG A 194 -12.64 3.49 5.71
C ARG A 194 -12.12 3.09 4.36
N PHE A 195 -11.49 4.03 3.69
CA PHE A 195 -10.91 3.81 2.37
C PHE A 195 -9.67 4.66 2.19
N ALA A 196 -8.65 4.10 1.53
CA ALA A 196 -7.56 4.89 1.01
C ALA A 196 -7.15 4.38 -0.37
N SER A 197 -6.75 5.29 -1.24
CA SER A 197 -6.06 4.96 -2.48
C SER A 197 -4.83 5.81 -2.65
N ILE A 198 -3.76 5.22 -3.19
CA ILE A 198 -2.49 5.91 -3.43
C ILE A 198 -1.95 5.57 -4.82
N LYS A 199 -1.37 6.58 -5.47
CA LYS A 199 -0.61 6.47 -6.71
C LYS A 199 0.82 6.91 -6.48
N TYR A 200 1.75 6.04 -6.78
CA TYR A 200 3.18 6.30 -6.72
C TYR A 200 3.65 6.72 -8.11
N HIS A 201 4.20 7.93 -8.22
CA HIS A 201 4.66 8.48 -9.49
C HIS A 201 6.17 8.51 -9.60
N ARG A 202 6.85 8.77 -8.48
CA ARG A 202 8.31 8.84 -8.41
C ARG A 202 8.80 8.39 -7.04
N GLU A 203 9.90 7.70 -7.02
CA GLU A 203 10.62 7.36 -5.80
C GLU A 203 11.11 8.61 -5.06
N ILE A 204 11.11 8.54 -3.74
CA ILE A 204 11.63 9.60 -2.87
C ILE A 204 12.92 9.07 -2.22
N PRO A 205 14.10 9.44 -2.74
CA PRO A 205 15.36 8.97 -2.18
C PRO A 205 15.64 9.57 -0.81
N MET A 206 16.41 8.84 -0.01
CA MET A 206 16.84 9.28 1.32
C MET A 206 17.49 10.67 1.25
N GLY A 207 17.10 11.55 2.17
CA GLY A 207 17.55 12.94 2.23
C GLY A 207 16.77 13.92 1.34
N ALA A 208 15.90 13.43 0.45
CA ALA A 208 15.10 14.30 -0.41
C ALA A 208 14.07 15.09 0.40
N GLN A 209 13.80 16.32 -0.06
CA GLN A 209 12.72 17.17 0.46
C GLN A 209 11.45 16.96 -0.35
N VAL A 210 10.31 16.84 0.34
CA VAL A 210 9.00 16.69 -0.26
C VAL A 210 8.06 17.74 0.31
N ALA A 211 7.54 18.60 -0.54
CA ALA A 211 6.47 19.52 -0.20
C ALA A 211 5.13 18.76 -0.21
N VAL A 212 4.40 18.80 0.91
CA VAL A 212 3.12 18.11 1.06
C VAL A 212 2.00 19.13 1.17
N ALA A 213 0.91 18.87 0.47
CA ALA A 213 -0.29 19.69 0.52
C ALA A 213 -1.54 18.81 0.49
N TYR A 214 -2.65 19.31 1.02
CA TYR A 214 -3.92 18.61 1.10
C TYR A 214 -5.11 19.50 0.77
N ALA A 215 -6.25 18.88 0.49
CA ALA A 215 -7.54 19.56 0.40
C ALA A 215 -8.67 18.60 0.78
N PRO A 216 -9.80 19.11 1.30
CA PRO A 216 -11.05 18.35 1.34
C PRO A 216 -11.46 17.98 -0.08
N SER A 217 -11.93 16.75 -0.28
CA SER A 217 -12.31 16.25 -1.61
C SER A 217 -13.36 15.16 -1.49
N ALA A 218 -14.51 15.34 -2.14
CA ALA A 218 -15.66 14.44 -1.98
C ALA A 218 -15.97 14.19 -0.49
N ASP A 219 -16.02 12.94 -0.06
CA ASP A 219 -16.27 12.55 1.34
C ASP A 219 -14.98 12.35 2.16
N GLY A 220 -13.84 12.80 1.62
CA GLY A 220 -12.52 12.53 2.22
C GLY A 220 -11.52 13.67 2.00
N TRP A 221 -10.25 13.27 1.85
CA TRP A 221 -9.11 14.15 1.74
C TRP A 221 -8.22 13.75 0.57
N TYR A 222 -7.88 14.71 -0.26
CA TYR A 222 -6.82 14.59 -1.25
C TYR A 222 -5.51 15.08 -0.65
N VAL A 223 -4.44 14.28 -0.77
CA VAL A 223 -3.09 14.63 -0.35
C VAL A 223 -2.12 14.41 -1.51
N VAL A 224 -1.21 15.36 -1.72
CA VAL A 224 -0.19 15.27 -2.75
C VAL A 224 1.18 15.63 -2.18
N GLY A 225 2.17 14.78 -2.46
CA GLY A 225 3.59 15.04 -2.19
C GLY A 225 4.34 15.39 -3.48
N ARG A 226 5.10 16.48 -3.44
CA ARG A 226 5.91 16.95 -4.57
C ARG A 226 7.39 16.98 -4.18
N ARG A 227 8.21 16.42 -5.05
CA ARG A 227 9.66 16.57 -5.01
C ARG A 227 10.07 17.42 -6.21
N ASP A 228 10.69 18.55 -5.94
CA ASP A 228 10.97 19.57 -6.95
C ASP A 228 9.66 19.99 -7.63
N GLU A 229 9.63 20.09 -8.96
CA GLU A 229 8.44 20.44 -9.74
C GLU A 229 7.51 19.23 -10.02
N HIS A 230 7.85 18.04 -9.51
CA HIS A 230 7.16 16.80 -9.89
C HIS A 230 6.34 16.21 -8.76
N ILE A 231 5.18 15.65 -9.11
CA ILE A 231 4.40 14.83 -8.18
C ILE A 231 5.16 13.54 -7.91
N ALA A 232 5.43 13.28 -6.62
CA ALA A 232 6.00 12.01 -6.16
C ALA A 232 4.89 11.01 -5.86
N PHE A 233 3.83 11.45 -5.17
CA PHE A 233 2.67 10.63 -4.87
C PHE A 233 1.39 11.45 -4.75
N GLU A 234 0.27 10.76 -4.88
CA GLU A 234 -1.08 11.29 -4.64
C GLU A 234 -1.87 10.27 -3.84
N CYS A 235 -2.56 10.73 -2.80
CA CYS A 235 -3.45 9.90 -1.99
C CYS A 235 -4.86 10.48 -1.94
N TYR A 236 -5.84 9.60 -1.75
CA TYR A 236 -7.19 9.94 -1.33
C TYR A 236 -7.54 9.09 -0.12
N LEU A 237 -8.06 9.71 0.95
CA LEU A 237 -8.38 9.05 2.22
C LEU A 237 -9.78 9.43 2.65
N GLU A 238 -10.59 8.43 2.99
CA GLU A 238 -11.92 8.59 3.59
C GLU A 238 -11.91 8.13 5.03
N PHE A 239 -12.53 8.94 5.89
CA PHE A 239 -12.70 8.62 7.30
C PHE A 239 -14.18 8.61 7.64
N SER A 240 -14.65 7.55 8.32
CA SER A 240 -15.99 7.53 8.91
C SER A 240 -15.96 8.13 10.32
N SER A 241 -17.10 8.64 10.80
CA SER A 241 -17.25 8.98 12.21
C SER A 241 -17.39 7.71 13.07
N GLU A 242 -16.86 7.70 14.29
CA GLU A 242 -17.00 6.57 15.23
C GLU A 242 -18.46 6.15 15.50
N ALA A 243 -19.43 7.06 15.28
CA ALA A 243 -20.85 6.76 15.44
C ALA A 243 -21.41 5.77 14.42
N ALA A 244 -20.73 5.56 13.29
CA ALA A 244 -21.18 4.66 12.22
C ALA A 244 -20.84 3.18 12.46
N GLU A 245 -19.92 2.85 13.38
CA GLU A 245 -19.53 1.47 13.69
C GLU A 245 -20.41 0.77 14.74
N ASN A 246 -21.25 1.53 15.46
CA ASN A 246 -22.13 1.01 16.52
C ASN A 246 -23.60 0.92 16.09
N ALA A 247 -23.91 1.09 14.84
CA ALA A 247 -25.23 0.96 14.22
C ALA A 247 -25.28 -0.26 13.32
#